data_60eb246e2fb1baa30d6473cc19facb56
#
_entry.id   60eb246e2fb1baa30d6473cc19facb56
#
_cell.length_a   1.000
_cell.length_b   1.000
_cell.length_c   1.000
_cell.angle_alpha   90.00
_cell.angle_beta   90.00
_cell.angle_gamma   90.00
#
_symmetry.space_group_name_H-M   'P 1'
#
loop_
_entity.id
_entity.type
_entity.pdbx_description
1 polymer ?
#
loop_
_entity_poly.entity_id
_entity_poly.type
_entity_poly.pdbx_seq_one_letter_code
_entity_poly.pdbx_strand_id
1 'polypeptide(L)'
;ALSSAASDVYKRQNMLYGVGAASLSIILYRFRNRGKWLSFLGGFVVGSVVEYVCSWLQEVLFGSRSWDYSRVPFNINGRICLLYSLFWGALGIFWIKDIYPLMAKWILKLPNRAGKILTWVLSIFLAVNCLVSAAAVYRWSERLHDEPPKTWIGSVMDARFPNERMERIYANMNFGDSE
;
A
#
# COMPACT_ATOMS: atom_id res chain seq x y z
N ALA A 1 -15.81 4.26 -17.88
CA ALA A 1 -16.10 3.97 -16.46
C ALA A 1 -15.21 2.84 -15.90
N LEU A 2 -15.05 1.71 -16.60
CA LEU A 2 -14.16 0.61 -16.17
C LEU A 2 -12.68 0.99 -16.17
N SER A 3 -12.21 1.83 -17.11
CA SER A 3 -10.81 2.26 -17.14
C SER A 3 -10.49 3.28 -16.04
N SER A 4 -11.43 4.15 -15.66
CA SER A 4 -11.25 5.07 -14.53
C SER A 4 -11.27 4.33 -13.20
N ALA A 5 -12.20 3.40 -13.00
CA ALA A 5 -12.27 2.57 -11.80
C ALA A 5 -11.01 1.70 -11.63
N ALA A 6 -10.48 1.11 -12.71
CA ALA A 6 -9.23 0.35 -12.68
C ALA A 6 -8.01 1.25 -12.36
N SER A 7 -7.96 2.49 -12.89
CA SER A 7 -6.87 3.43 -12.59
C SER A 7 -6.91 3.91 -11.14
N ASP A 8 -8.08 4.02 -10.56
CA ASP A 8 -8.26 4.50 -9.19
C ASP A 8 -7.96 3.42 -8.15
N VAL A 9 -8.33 2.16 -8.40
CA VAL A 9 -7.90 1.01 -7.60
C VAL A 9 -6.37 0.85 -7.64
N TYR A 10 -5.75 1.07 -8.80
CA TYR A 10 -4.32 0.96 -8.99
C TYR A 10 -3.50 1.96 -8.14
N LYS A 11 -3.98 3.19 -8.01
CA LYS A 11 -3.26 4.26 -7.28
C LYS A 11 -3.16 4.04 -5.76
N ARG A 12 -4.07 3.28 -5.17
CA ARG A 12 -4.15 3.10 -3.70
C ARG A 12 -3.35 1.94 -3.17
N GLN A 13 -3.29 0.89 -3.96
CA GLN A 13 -2.61 -0.34 -3.58
C GLN A 13 -1.09 -0.22 -3.77
N ASN A 14 -0.61 0.83 -4.44
CA ASN A 14 0.81 1.02 -4.71
C ASN A 14 1.68 1.01 -3.45
N MET A 15 1.21 1.64 -2.36
CA MET A 15 1.98 1.69 -1.11
C MET A 15 2.04 0.30 -0.45
N LEU A 16 0.91 -0.40 -0.35
CA LEU A 16 0.85 -1.75 0.20
C LEU A 16 1.74 -2.71 -0.58
N TYR A 17 1.63 -2.70 -1.91
CA TYR A 17 2.48 -3.56 -2.76
C TYR A 17 3.95 -3.17 -2.70
N GLY A 18 4.28 -1.88 -2.60
CA GLY A 18 5.65 -1.41 -2.41
C GLY A 18 6.25 -1.88 -1.10
N VAL A 19 5.54 -1.73 0.01
CA VAL A 19 5.95 -2.24 1.32
C VAL A 19 6.02 -3.76 1.31
N GLY A 20 5.04 -4.43 0.72
CA GLY A 20 5.02 -5.88 0.54
C GLY A 20 6.24 -6.37 -0.24
N ALA A 21 6.53 -5.77 -1.39
CA ALA A 21 7.68 -6.12 -2.23
C ALA A 21 9.02 -5.91 -1.51
N ALA A 22 9.16 -4.80 -0.78
CA ALA A 22 10.34 -4.53 0.03
C ALA A 22 10.50 -5.56 1.16
N SER A 23 9.42 -5.85 1.89
CA SER A 23 9.41 -6.85 2.97
C SER A 23 9.73 -8.26 2.45
N LEU A 24 9.11 -8.67 1.34
CA LEU A 24 9.42 -9.93 0.66
C LEU A 24 10.89 -9.97 0.22
N SER A 25 11.42 -8.87 -0.33
CA SER A 25 12.82 -8.81 -0.76
C SER A 25 13.78 -8.98 0.42
N ILE A 26 13.55 -8.26 1.51
CA ILE A 26 14.44 -8.29 2.69
C ILE A 26 14.39 -9.65 3.37
N ILE A 27 13.20 -10.18 3.59
CA ILE A 27 13.00 -11.40 4.39
C ILE A 27 13.27 -12.65 3.55
N LEU A 28 12.67 -12.74 2.35
CA LEU A 28 12.78 -13.96 1.53
C LEU A 28 14.10 -14.08 0.79
N TYR A 29 14.86 -12.97 0.61
CA TYR A 29 16.18 -13.05 -0.01
C TYR A 29 17.11 -14.04 0.70
N ARG A 30 17.00 -14.15 2.00
CA ARG A 30 17.76 -15.13 2.81
C ARG A 30 17.44 -16.57 2.44
N PHE A 31 16.25 -16.82 1.91
CA PHE A 31 15.73 -18.12 1.53
C PHE A 31 15.71 -18.35 0.00
N ARG A 32 16.26 -17.43 -0.79
CA ARG A 32 16.21 -17.47 -2.26
C ARG A 32 16.74 -18.78 -2.89
N ASN A 33 17.69 -19.44 -2.24
CA ASN A 33 18.29 -20.69 -2.68
C ASN A 33 17.56 -21.94 -2.10
N ARG A 34 16.55 -21.74 -1.28
CA ARG A 34 15.73 -22.80 -0.70
C ARG A 34 14.57 -23.18 -1.64
N GLY A 35 13.88 -24.26 -1.30
CA GLY A 35 12.76 -24.77 -2.09
C GLY A 35 11.62 -23.76 -2.26
N LYS A 36 10.83 -23.92 -3.33
CA LYS A 36 9.67 -23.06 -3.64
C LYS A 36 8.65 -23.01 -2.50
N TRP A 37 8.51 -24.12 -1.75
CA TRP A 37 7.60 -24.23 -0.63
C TRP A 37 7.94 -23.25 0.50
N LEU A 38 9.22 -23.07 0.80
CA LEU A 38 9.63 -22.10 1.82
C LEU A 38 9.39 -20.65 1.36
N SER A 39 9.57 -20.37 0.06
CA SER A 39 9.22 -19.08 -0.52
C SER A 39 7.72 -18.80 -0.47
N PHE A 40 6.90 -19.85 -0.69
CA PHE A 40 5.45 -19.77 -0.55
C PHE A 40 5.04 -19.44 0.89
N LEU A 41 5.49 -20.24 1.85
CA LEU A 41 5.17 -20.02 3.26
C LEU A 41 5.64 -18.65 3.75
N GLY A 42 6.85 -18.25 3.34
CA GLY A 42 7.37 -16.92 3.66
C GLY A 42 6.53 -15.82 3.05
N GLY A 43 6.13 -15.93 1.78
CA GLY A 43 5.24 -14.97 1.12
C GLY A 43 3.86 -14.90 1.79
N PHE A 44 3.29 -16.06 2.10
CA PHE A 44 2.02 -16.17 2.83
C PHE A 44 2.07 -15.42 4.17
N VAL A 45 3.07 -15.70 5.01
CA VAL A 45 3.18 -15.07 6.34
C VAL A 45 3.53 -13.59 6.22
N VAL A 46 4.58 -13.25 5.47
CA VAL A 46 5.05 -11.86 5.34
C VAL A 46 3.98 -10.98 4.72
N GLY A 47 3.35 -11.44 3.63
CA GLY A 47 2.29 -10.69 2.96
C GLY A 47 1.09 -10.47 3.87
N SER A 48 0.62 -11.50 4.58
CA SER A 48 -0.50 -11.39 5.53
C SER A 48 -0.19 -10.42 6.68
N VAL A 49 1.03 -10.46 7.23
CA VAL A 49 1.44 -9.53 8.28
C VAL A 49 1.48 -8.10 7.77
N VAL A 50 2.07 -7.87 6.59
CA VAL A 50 2.11 -6.53 5.97
C VAL A 50 0.70 -6.01 5.70
N GLU A 51 -0.17 -6.83 5.13
CA GLU A 51 -1.56 -6.45 4.84
C GLU A 51 -2.34 -6.12 6.12
N TYR A 52 -2.21 -6.95 7.15
CA TYR A 52 -2.84 -6.71 8.45
C TYR A 52 -2.36 -5.41 9.11
N VAL A 53 -1.03 -5.22 9.19
CA VAL A 53 -0.42 -4.04 9.82
C VAL A 53 -0.77 -2.77 9.04
N CYS A 54 -0.75 -2.80 7.71
CA CYS A 54 -1.16 -1.64 6.90
C CYS A 54 -2.62 -1.27 7.13
N SER A 55 -3.53 -2.25 7.17
CA SER A 55 -4.95 -2.00 7.46
C SER A 55 -5.15 -1.45 8.87
N TRP A 56 -4.47 -2.03 9.86
CA TRP A 56 -4.55 -1.58 11.25
C TRP A 56 -4.01 -0.14 11.42
N LEU A 57 -2.84 0.16 10.86
CA LEU A 57 -2.26 1.50 10.91
C LEU A 57 -3.16 2.54 10.23
N GLN A 58 -3.75 2.19 9.11
CA GLN A 58 -4.66 3.08 8.41
C GLN A 58 -5.88 3.42 9.26
N GLU A 59 -6.47 2.43 9.92
CA GLU A 59 -7.61 2.65 10.82
C GLU A 59 -7.23 3.50 12.03
N VAL A 60 -6.08 3.24 12.66
CA VAL A 60 -5.59 4.01 13.81
C VAL A 60 -5.27 5.47 13.44
N LEU A 61 -4.67 5.70 12.26
CA LEU A 61 -4.23 7.04 11.86
C LEU A 61 -5.34 7.89 11.22
N PHE A 62 -6.27 7.24 10.52
CA PHE A 62 -7.24 7.95 9.68
C PHE A 62 -8.70 7.59 9.98
N GLY A 63 -8.94 6.67 10.94
CA GLY A 63 -10.29 6.17 11.21
C GLY A 63 -10.95 5.46 10.04
N SER A 64 -10.17 5.01 9.05
CA SER A 64 -10.69 4.49 7.78
C SER A 64 -10.02 3.19 7.36
N ARG A 65 -10.70 2.39 6.55
CA ARG A 65 -10.17 1.15 5.95
C ARG A 65 -10.27 1.20 4.44
N SER A 66 -9.21 0.82 3.74
CA SER A 66 -9.21 0.73 2.27
C SER A 66 -9.84 -0.54 1.73
N TRP A 67 -9.96 -1.58 2.55
CA TRP A 67 -10.60 -2.86 2.23
C TRP A 67 -11.21 -3.48 3.49
N ASP A 68 -12.22 -4.31 3.29
CA ASP A 68 -12.87 -5.08 4.35
C ASP A 68 -13.21 -6.48 3.85
N TYR A 69 -12.63 -7.50 4.49
CA TYR A 69 -12.86 -8.91 4.20
C TYR A 69 -13.82 -9.58 5.20
N SER A 70 -14.56 -8.82 5.99
CA SER A 70 -15.46 -9.36 7.03
C SER A 70 -16.47 -10.38 6.47
N ARG A 71 -16.85 -10.22 5.20
CA ARG A 71 -17.77 -11.13 4.50
C ARG A 71 -17.07 -12.30 3.80
N VAL A 72 -15.73 -12.34 3.80
CA VAL A 72 -14.97 -13.41 3.14
C VAL A 72 -14.65 -14.50 4.16
N PRO A 73 -14.84 -15.80 3.80
CA PRO A 73 -14.53 -16.90 4.70
C PRO A 73 -13.05 -16.90 5.15
N PHE A 74 -12.81 -17.35 6.38
CA PHE A 74 -11.49 -17.42 6.99
C PHE A 74 -10.76 -16.08 7.02
N ASN A 75 -11.48 -15.00 7.32
CA ASN A 75 -10.87 -13.71 7.57
C ASN A 75 -10.44 -13.56 9.04
N ILE A 76 -9.50 -12.65 9.28
CA ILE A 76 -9.08 -12.22 10.63
C ILE A 76 -9.37 -10.73 10.74
N ASN A 77 -10.35 -10.37 11.56
CA ASN A 77 -10.79 -8.99 11.83
C ASN A 77 -11.14 -8.19 10.55
N GLY A 78 -11.57 -8.86 9.47
CA GLY A 78 -11.84 -8.22 8.18
C GLY A 78 -10.61 -7.65 7.47
N ARG A 79 -9.39 -7.79 8.05
CA ARG A 79 -8.16 -7.17 7.54
C ARG A 79 -7.39 -8.04 6.57
N ILE A 80 -7.38 -9.35 6.81
CA ILE A 80 -6.78 -10.38 5.95
C ILE A 80 -7.74 -11.55 5.81
N CYS A 81 -7.60 -12.34 4.75
CA CYS A 81 -8.32 -13.60 4.61
C CYS A 81 -7.44 -14.65 3.94
N LEU A 82 -7.80 -15.92 4.13
CA LEU A 82 -7.03 -17.06 3.63
C LEU A 82 -6.76 -16.98 2.13
N LEU A 83 -7.76 -16.57 1.34
CA LEU A 83 -7.63 -16.47 -0.11
C LEU A 83 -6.49 -15.52 -0.52
N TYR A 84 -6.47 -14.30 0.02
CA TYR A 84 -5.43 -13.32 -0.30
C TYR A 84 -4.08 -13.68 0.33
N SER A 85 -4.07 -14.35 1.47
CA SER A 85 -2.85 -14.91 2.04
C SER A 85 -2.21 -15.98 1.13
N LEU A 86 -3.03 -16.81 0.47
CA LEU A 86 -2.54 -17.75 -0.55
C LEU A 86 -1.99 -17.02 -1.78
N PHE A 87 -2.62 -15.93 -2.23
CA PHE A 87 -2.06 -15.10 -3.29
C PHE A 87 -0.72 -14.47 -2.90
N TRP A 88 -0.55 -14.00 -1.66
CA TRP A 88 0.74 -13.53 -1.16
C TRP A 88 1.80 -14.63 -1.16
N GLY A 89 1.42 -15.88 -0.85
CA GLY A 89 2.30 -17.04 -0.96
C GLY A 89 2.77 -17.28 -2.40
N ALA A 90 1.84 -17.31 -3.36
CA ALA A 90 2.17 -17.45 -4.78
C ALA A 90 3.04 -16.29 -5.28
N LEU A 91 2.71 -15.06 -4.90
CA LEU A 91 3.48 -13.86 -5.21
C LEU A 91 4.90 -13.93 -4.62
N GLY A 92 5.05 -14.48 -3.40
CA GLY A 92 6.35 -14.68 -2.76
C GLY A 92 7.29 -15.58 -3.56
N ILE A 93 6.75 -16.69 -4.14
CA ILE A 93 7.54 -17.53 -5.06
C ILE A 93 7.96 -16.72 -6.28
N PHE A 94 6.98 -16.13 -6.97
CA PHE A 94 7.21 -15.43 -8.23
C PHE A 94 8.15 -14.22 -8.03
N TRP A 95 7.97 -13.50 -6.93
CA TRP A 95 8.84 -12.37 -6.58
C TRP A 95 10.29 -12.78 -6.41
N ILE A 96 10.56 -13.75 -5.53
CA ILE A 96 11.95 -14.05 -5.16
C ILE A 96 12.70 -14.89 -6.20
N LYS A 97 11.97 -15.70 -7.00
CA LYS A 97 12.57 -16.57 -8.00
C LYS A 97 12.73 -15.93 -9.37
N ASP A 98 11.80 -15.05 -9.74
CA ASP A 98 11.71 -14.54 -11.10
C ASP A 98 11.91 -13.01 -11.15
N ILE A 99 11.09 -12.24 -10.43
CA ILE A 99 11.08 -10.77 -10.53
C ILE A 99 12.34 -10.17 -9.90
N TYR A 100 12.64 -10.54 -8.67
CA TYR A 100 13.77 -9.97 -7.93
C TYR A 100 15.12 -10.16 -8.65
N PRO A 101 15.49 -11.35 -9.15
CA PRO A 101 16.72 -11.52 -9.90
C PRO A 101 16.78 -10.71 -11.20
N LEU A 102 15.63 -10.58 -11.88
CA LEU A 102 15.53 -9.76 -13.09
C LEU A 102 15.76 -8.28 -12.78
N MET A 103 15.08 -7.75 -11.76
CA MET A 103 15.26 -6.37 -11.30
C MET A 103 16.71 -6.10 -10.85
N ALA A 104 17.28 -7.02 -10.08
CA ALA A 104 18.67 -6.91 -9.62
C ALA A 104 19.66 -6.82 -10.80
N LYS A 105 19.47 -7.63 -11.85
CA LYS A 105 20.29 -7.55 -13.07
C LYS A 105 20.21 -6.17 -13.75
N TRP A 106 19.04 -5.55 -13.79
CA TRP A 106 18.86 -4.21 -14.36
C TRP A 106 19.47 -3.13 -13.49
N ILE A 107 19.24 -3.19 -12.18
CA ILE A 107 19.78 -2.23 -11.20
C ILE A 107 21.31 -2.25 -11.20
N LEU A 108 21.93 -3.44 -11.27
CA LEU A 108 23.38 -3.59 -11.31
C LEU A 108 24.04 -3.05 -12.58
N LYS A 109 23.29 -2.81 -13.66
CA LYS A 109 23.79 -2.14 -14.87
C LYS A 109 23.89 -0.62 -14.71
N LEU A 110 23.23 -0.03 -13.71
CA LEU A 110 23.27 1.41 -13.49
C LEU A 110 24.63 1.81 -12.88
N PRO A 111 25.29 2.87 -13.39
CA PRO A 111 26.47 3.43 -12.74
C PRO A 111 26.16 3.84 -11.30
N ASN A 112 27.04 3.55 -10.36
CA ASN A 112 26.84 3.80 -8.93
C ASN A 112 26.38 5.23 -8.62
N ARG A 113 26.95 6.24 -9.29
CA ARG A 113 26.54 7.65 -9.09
C ARG A 113 25.11 7.90 -9.55
N ALA A 114 24.76 7.46 -10.75
CA ALA A 114 23.41 7.61 -11.30
C ALA A 114 22.37 6.83 -10.46
N GLY A 115 22.70 5.60 -10.04
CA GLY A 115 21.86 4.80 -9.16
C GLY A 115 21.58 5.50 -7.82
N LYS A 116 22.59 6.07 -7.16
CA LYS A 116 22.43 6.82 -5.91
C LYS A 116 21.54 8.05 -6.09
N ILE A 117 21.78 8.85 -7.13
CA ILE A 117 20.97 10.05 -7.42
C ILE A 117 19.52 9.65 -7.67
N LEU A 118 19.29 8.64 -8.53
CA LEU A 118 17.95 8.16 -8.84
C LEU A 118 17.24 7.65 -7.58
N THR A 119 17.92 6.91 -6.72
CA THR A 119 17.36 6.43 -5.46
C THR A 119 16.92 7.59 -4.57
N TRP A 120 17.75 8.60 -4.38
CA TRP A 120 17.38 9.77 -3.58
C TRP A 120 16.22 10.55 -4.17
N VAL A 121 16.23 10.82 -5.49
CA VAL A 121 15.16 11.52 -6.17
C VAL A 121 13.83 10.77 -6.02
N LEU A 122 13.82 9.46 -6.28
CA LEU A 122 12.62 8.63 -6.14
C LEU A 122 12.17 8.54 -4.69
N SER A 123 13.10 8.41 -3.73
CA SER A 123 12.75 8.35 -2.30
C SER A 123 12.09 9.64 -1.82
N ILE A 124 12.65 10.80 -2.18
CA ILE A 124 12.08 12.10 -1.85
C ILE A 124 10.71 12.26 -2.52
N PHE A 125 10.60 11.94 -3.81
CA PHE A 125 9.34 12.00 -4.54
C PHE A 125 8.26 11.14 -3.89
N LEU A 126 8.57 9.90 -3.53
CA LEU A 126 7.63 8.99 -2.86
C LEU A 126 7.27 9.51 -1.46
N ALA A 127 8.24 10.00 -0.69
CA ALA A 127 7.98 10.56 0.64
C ALA A 127 7.02 11.75 0.56
N VAL A 128 7.27 12.69 -0.36
CA VAL A 128 6.38 13.85 -0.57
C VAL A 128 4.98 13.39 -1.00
N ASN A 129 4.87 12.44 -1.93
CA ASN A 129 3.57 11.89 -2.34
C ASN A 129 2.82 11.25 -1.17
N CYS A 130 3.51 10.46 -0.33
CA CYS A 130 2.91 9.85 0.85
C CYS A 130 2.41 10.90 1.84
N LEU A 131 3.21 11.92 2.12
CA LEU A 131 2.84 13.00 3.04
C LEU A 131 1.63 13.81 2.52
N VAL A 132 1.62 14.16 1.24
CA VAL A 132 0.48 14.87 0.63
C VAL A 132 -0.77 14.00 0.65
N SER A 133 -0.66 12.72 0.32
CA SER A 133 -1.79 11.78 0.37
C SER A 133 -2.32 11.61 1.78
N ALA A 134 -1.45 11.46 2.77
CA ALA A 134 -1.83 11.36 4.17
C ALA A 134 -2.53 12.63 4.66
N ALA A 135 -1.98 13.81 4.34
CA ALA A 135 -2.59 15.09 4.69
C ALA A 135 -3.97 15.27 4.03
N ALA A 136 -4.12 14.87 2.77
CA ALA A 136 -5.40 14.94 2.06
C ALA A 136 -6.45 14.01 2.67
N VAL A 137 -6.08 12.77 3.02
CA VAL A 137 -6.99 11.81 3.66
C VAL A 137 -7.36 12.25 5.07
N TYR A 138 -6.38 12.72 5.85
CA TYR A 138 -6.62 13.25 7.19
C TYR A 138 -7.61 14.42 7.14
N ARG A 139 -7.35 15.38 6.21
CA ARG A 139 -8.24 16.52 6.03
C ARG A 139 -9.63 16.12 5.54
N TRP A 140 -9.73 15.11 4.70
CA TRP A 140 -11.02 14.54 4.27
C TRP A 140 -11.79 13.94 5.45
N SER A 141 -11.13 13.19 6.32
CA SER A 141 -11.72 12.67 7.57
C SER A 141 -12.26 13.80 8.46
N GLU A 142 -11.49 14.88 8.68
CA GLU A 142 -11.97 16.06 9.44
C GLU A 142 -13.21 16.69 8.81
N ARG A 143 -13.26 16.82 7.47
CA ARG A 143 -14.43 17.38 6.77
C ARG A 143 -15.70 16.53 6.91
N LEU A 144 -15.55 15.21 6.99
CA LEU A 144 -16.70 14.32 7.23
C LEU A 144 -17.30 14.50 8.63
N HIS A 145 -16.55 15.08 9.56
CA HIS A 145 -17.01 15.47 10.90
C HIS A 145 -17.31 16.96 11.01
N ASP A 146 -17.52 17.67 9.88
CA ASP A 146 -17.81 19.11 9.79
C ASP A 146 -16.76 20.01 10.47
N GLU A 147 -15.50 19.54 10.62
CA GLU A 147 -14.43 20.35 11.20
C GLU A 147 -13.83 21.32 10.17
N PRO A 148 -13.75 22.64 10.47
CA PRO A 148 -13.11 23.61 9.59
C PRO A 148 -11.59 23.43 9.54
N PRO A 149 -10.89 23.92 8.48
CA PRO A 149 -9.45 23.84 8.40
C PRO A 149 -8.78 24.67 9.50
N LYS A 150 -7.99 24.02 10.34
CA LYS A 150 -7.26 24.64 11.46
C LYS A 150 -5.92 25.26 11.04
N THR A 151 -5.43 24.92 9.85
CA THR A 151 -4.11 25.31 9.37
C THR A 151 -4.16 25.74 7.91
N TRP A 152 -3.18 26.53 7.47
CA TRP A 152 -3.00 26.87 6.07
C TRP A 152 -2.89 25.65 5.16
N ILE A 153 -2.16 24.60 5.62
CA ILE A 153 -2.05 23.33 4.88
C ILE A 153 -3.44 22.71 4.70
N GLY A 154 -4.29 22.74 5.73
CA GLY A 154 -5.67 22.27 5.65
C GLY A 154 -6.46 22.99 4.56
N SER A 155 -6.38 24.32 4.50
CA SER A 155 -7.06 25.12 3.46
C SER A 155 -6.55 24.79 2.06
N VAL A 156 -5.25 24.56 1.88
CA VAL A 156 -4.67 24.15 0.60
C VAL A 156 -5.18 22.75 0.22
N MET A 157 -5.27 21.82 1.19
CA MET A 157 -5.80 20.47 0.94
C MET A 157 -7.28 20.54 0.54
N ASP A 158 -8.10 21.39 1.18
CA ASP A 158 -9.51 21.57 0.82
C ASP A 158 -9.67 22.08 -0.62
N ALA A 159 -8.86 23.05 -1.01
CA ALA A 159 -8.90 23.62 -2.37
C ALA A 159 -8.41 22.62 -3.44
N ARG A 160 -7.42 21.78 -3.13
CA ARG A 160 -6.81 20.86 -4.10
C ARG A 160 -7.45 19.48 -4.14
N PHE A 161 -8.02 19.05 -3.02
CA PHE A 161 -8.60 17.72 -2.81
C PHE A 161 -10.02 17.83 -2.21
N PRO A 162 -11.02 18.41 -2.93
CA PRO A 162 -12.40 18.46 -2.48
C PRO A 162 -13.00 17.05 -2.34
N ASN A 163 -14.13 16.91 -1.66
CA ASN A 163 -14.75 15.63 -1.35
C ASN A 163 -14.99 14.79 -2.60
N GLU A 164 -15.55 15.37 -3.67
CA GLU A 164 -15.84 14.65 -4.92
C GLU A 164 -14.56 14.05 -5.54
N ARG A 165 -13.43 14.76 -5.41
CA ARG A 165 -12.14 14.25 -5.87
C ARG A 165 -11.63 13.14 -4.97
N MET A 166 -11.79 13.28 -3.65
CA MET A 166 -11.38 12.26 -2.69
C MET A 166 -12.22 11.00 -2.84
N GLU A 167 -13.52 11.10 -2.97
CA GLU A 167 -14.43 9.97 -3.22
C GLU A 167 -14.08 9.24 -4.52
N ARG A 168 -13.71 9.96 -5.57
CA ARG A 168 -13.25 9.36 -6.82
C ARG A 168 -11.90 8.66 -6.67
N ILE A 169 -10.96 9.29 -5.97
CA ILE A 169 -9.64 8.72 -5.72
C ILE A 169 -9.72 7.56 -4.72
N TYR A 170 -10.60 7.63 -3.74
CA TYR A 170 -10.74 6.70 -2.64
C TYR A 170 -12.15 6.08 -2.55
N ALA A 171 -12.74 5.58 -3.66
CA ALA A 171 -14.12 5.07 -3.76
C ALA A 171 -14.45 3.89 -2.82
N ASN A 172 -13.46 3.14 -2.32
CA ASN A 172 -13.65 2.01 -1.42
C ASN A 172 -13.20 2.30 0.02
N MET A 173 -12.85 3.57 0.33
CA MET A 173 -12.45 3.91 1.69
C MET A 173 -13.71 4.07 2.54
N ASN A 174 -13.84 3.23 3.55
CA ASN A 174 -14.89 3.33 4.55
C ASN A 174 -14.30 4.03 5.76
N PHE A 175 -14.83 5.18 6.08
CA PHE A 175 -14.69 5.77 7.40
C PHE A 175 -15.75 5.06 8.24
N GLY A 176 -15.35 4.36 9.31
CA GLY A 176 -16.28 3.64 10.16
C GLY A 176 -17.45 4.54 10.51
N ASP A 177 -18.67 4.06 10.25
CA ASP A 177 -19.88 4.75 10.67
C ASP A 177 -19.78 4.94 12.18
N SER A 178 -19.72 6.18 12.60
CA SER A 178 -19.93 6.55 13.98
C SER A 178 -21.39 6.26 14.30
N GLU A 179 -21.70 5.01 14.75
CA GLU A 179 -22.88 4.76 15.52
C GLU A 179 -22.76 5.40 16.91
#